data_5707aca2d53d58b2c925c112b6dac1a7
#
_entry.id   5707aca2d53d58b2c925c112b6dac1a7
#
_cell.length_a   1.000
_cell.length_b   1.000
_cell.length_c   1.000
_cell.angle_alpha   90.00
_cell.angle_beta   90.00
_cell.angle_gamma   90.00
#
_symmetry.space_group_name_H-M   'P 1'
#
loop_
_entity.id
_entity.type
_entity.pdbx_description
1 polymer ?
#
loop_
_entity_poly.entity_id
_entity_poly.type
_entity_poly.pdbx_seq_one_letter_code
_entity_poly.pdbx_strand_id
1 'polypeptide(L)' 'MRILIAEDDQVLADGLLRTLRASGAVVDHVASGTEADAALLTNNEFDLLILDLGLPKMHGLEVLKKLRGRG' A
#
# COMPACT_ATOMS: atom_id res chain seq x y z
N MET A 1 -9.24 -2.36 -11.41
CA MET A 1 -8.99 -2.27 -9.96
C MET A 1 -7.68 -1.54 -9.71
N ARG A 2 -7.68 -0.64 -8.79
CA ARG A 2 -6.47 0.09 -8.41
C ARG A 2 -6.02 -0.36 -7.02
N ILE A 3 -4.76 -0.77 -6.91
CA ILE A 3 -4.21 -1.40 -5.71
C ILE A 3 -2.99 -0.62 -5.23
N LEU A 4 -2.92 -0.36 -3.92
CA LEU A 4 -1.73 0.17 -3.28
C LEU A 4 -1.07 -0.96 -2.48
N ILE A 5 0.23 -1.19 -2.71
CA ILE A 5 1.02 -2.13 -1.94
C ILE A 5 2.00 -1.36 -1.07
N ALA A 6 1.98 -1.59 0.24
CA ALA A 6 2.93 -1.04 1.19
C ALA A 6 3.79 -2.19 1.71
N GLU A 7 5.00 -2.35 1.16
CA GLU A 7 5.92 -3.44 1.46
C GLU A 7 7.36 -2.97 1.32
N ASP A 8 8.19 -3.20 2.33
CA ASP A 8 9.60 -2.80 2.33
C ASP A 8 10.54 -3.85 1.72
N ASP A 9 10.10 -5.10 1.61
CA ASP A 9 10.87 -6.15 0.93
C ASP A 9 10.71 -6.00 -0.59
N GLN A 10 11.79 -5.59 -1.26
CA GLN A 10 11.78 -5.30 -2.69
C GLN A 10 11.45 -6.53 -3.53
N VAL A 11 11.97 -7.69 -3.15
CA VAL A 11 11.73 -8.94 -3.90
C VAL A 11 10.26 -9.35 -3.80
N LEU A 12 9.69 -9.27 -2.61
CA LEU A 12 8.29 -9.59 -2.38
C LEU A 12 7.37 -8.60 -3.10
N ALA A 13 7.68 -7.31 -3.01
CA ALA A 13 6.91 -6.28 -3.70
C ALA A 13 6.93 -6.47 -5.22
N ASP A 14 8.09 -6.79 -5.80
CA ASP A 14 8.21 -7.04 -7.24
C ASP A 14 7.36 -8.23 -7.69
N GLY A 15 7.34 -9.30 -6.89
CA GLY A 15 6.52 -10.47 -7.19
C GLY A 15 5.03 -10.14 -7.19
N LEU A 16 4.58 -9.39 -6.18
CA LEU A 16 3.18 -8.96 -6.09
C LEU A 16 2.81 -8.02 -7.24
N LEU A 17 3.67 -7.07 -7.56
CA LEU A 17 3.44 -6.13 -8.66
C LEU A 17 3.26 -6.87 -9.99
N ARG A 18 4.14 -7.81 -10.30
CA ARG A 18 4.07 -8.60 -11.54
C ARG A 18 2.78 -9.40 -11.62
N THR A 19 2.44 -10.08 -10.55
CA THR A 19 1.25 -10.94 -10.50
C THR A 19 -0.02 -10.11 -10.68
N LEU A 20 -0.15 -9.02 -9.96
CA LEU A 20 -1.35 -8.19 -9.99
C LEU A 20 -1.49 -7.42 -11.31
N ARG A 21 -0.38 -6.91 -11.84
CA ARG A 21 -0.40 -6.22 -13.14
C ARG A 21 -0.74 -7.17 -14.28
N ALA A 22 -0.30 -8.42 -14.20
CA ALA A 22 -0.64 -9.44 -15.18
C ALA A 22 -2.14 -9.73 -15.21
N SER A 23 -2.85 -9.51 -14.11
CA SER A 23 -4.31 -9.68 -14.04
C SER A 23 -5.07 -8.45 -14.53
N GLY A 24 -4.38 -7.38 -14.94
CA GLY A 24 -4.99 -6.16 -15.45
C GLY A 24 -5.17 -5.05 -14.41
N ALA A 25 -4.71 -5.25 -13.19
CA ALA A 25 -4.82 -4.23 -12.14
C ALA A 25 -3.80 -3.09 -12.34
N VAL A 26 -4.18 -1.89 -11.93
CA VAL A 26 -3.26 -0.76 -11.78
C VAL A 26 -2.70 -0.82 -10.36
N VAL A 27 -1.38 -0.93 -10.22
CA VAL A 27 -0.73 -1.17 -8.94
C VAL A 27 0.33 -0.11 -8.67
N ASP A 28 0.22 0.54 -7.52
CA ASP A 28 1.23 1.45 -7.00
C ASP A 28 1.92 0.80 -5.81
N HIS A 29 3.20 1.09 -5.61
CA HIS A 29 3.99 0.52 -4.52
C HIS A 29 4.67 1.62 -3.73
N VAL A 30 4.62 1.48 -2.40
CA VAL A 30 5.38 2.31 -1.46
C VAL A 30 6.15 1.40 -0.50
N ALA A 31 7.25 1.91 0.04
CA ALA A 31 8.15 1.11 0.87
C ALA A 31 8.03 1.37 2.37
N SER A 32 7.17 2.29 2.78
CA SER A 32 6.99 2.61 4.20
C SER A 32 5.55 2.98 4.51
N GLY A 33 5.20 2.92 5.78
CA GLY A 33 3.87 3.32 6.25
C GLY A 33 3.61 4.81 6.06
N THR A 34 4.65 5.64 6.21
CA THR A 34 4.55 7.09 5.97
C THR A 34 4.20 7.39 4.51
N GLU A 35 4.85 6.71 3.58
CA GLU A 35 4.55 6.85 2.16
C GLU A 35 3.14 6.34 1.82
N ALA A 36 2.72 5.24 2.43
CA ALA A 36 1.37 4.72 2.25
C ALA A 36 0.32 5.72 2.72
N ASP A 37 0.52 6.33 3.88
CA ASP A 37 -0.39 7.33 4.42
C ASP A 37 -0.46 8.55 3.49
N ALA A 38 0.66 9.03 2.99
CA ALA A 38 0.71 10.15 2.06
C ALA A 38 -0.03 9.82 0.75
N ALA A 39 0.15 8.62 0.22
CA ALA A 39 -0.53 8.19 -1.00
C ALA A 39 -2.04 8.16 -0.82
N LEU A 40 -2.52 7.66 0.33
CA LEU A 40 -3.94 7.60 0.64
C LEU A 40 -4.57 8.97 0.89
N LEU A 41 -3.77 9.92 1.40
CA LEU A 41 -4.22 11.31 1.57
C LEU A 41 -4.42 12.03 0.25
N THR A 42 -3.53 11.80 -0.71
CA THR A 42 -3.55 12.50 -2.01
C THR A 42 -4.45 11.83 -3.02
N ASN A 43 -4.74 10.54 -2.84
CA ASN A 43 -5.55 9.77 -3.79
C ASN A 43 -6.29 8.66 -3.06
N ASN A 44 -7.59 8.79 -2.94
CA ASN A 44 -8.45 7.81 -2.26
C ASN A 44 -9.20 6.89 -3.25
N GLU A 45 -8.73 6.79 -4.49
CA GLU A 45 -9.35 5.94 -5.52
C GLU A 45 -8.85 4.50 -5.51
N PHE A 46 -8.09 4.11 -4.50
CA PHE A 46 -7.64 2.72 -4.35
C PHE A 46 -8.79 1.81 -3.94
N ASP A 47 -8.90 0.69 -4.63
CA ASP A 47 -9.92 -0.34 -4.33
C ASP A 47 -9.42 -1.33 -3.27
N LEU A 48 -8.10 -1.52 -3.18
CA LEU A 48 -7.49 -2.50 -2.28
C LEU A 48 -6.17 -1.97 -1.75
N LEU A 49 -5.91 -2.22 -0.47
CA LEU A 49 -4.65 -1.92 0.19
C LEU A 49 -4.02 -3.23 0.68
N ILE A 50 -2.80 -3.52 0.23
CA ILE A 50 -1.99 -4.61 0.75
C ILE A 50 -0.94 -4.01 1.65
N LEU A 51 -0.98 -4.35 2.94
CA LEU A 51 -0.21 -3.68 3.97
C LEU A 51 0.65 -4.67 4.73
N ASP A 52 1.97 -4.45 4.77
CA ASP A 52 2.89 -5.15 5.65
C ASP A 52 2.89 -4.48 7.01
N LEU A 53 2.50 -5.20 8.06
CA LEU A 53 2.43 -4.67 9.42
C LEU A 53 3.79 -4.35 10.04
N GLY A 54 4.87 -4.80 9.44
CA GLY A 54 6.24 -4.52 9.88
C GLY A 54 6.91 -3.35 9.18
N LEU A 55 6.16 -2.45 8.53
CA LEU A 55 6.73 -1.34 7.76
C LEU A 55 7.58 -0.39 8.61
N PRO A 56 8.70 0.10 8.04
CA PRO A 56 9.51 1.12 8.72
C PRO A 56 8.80 2.47 8.76
N LYS A 57 9.24 3.35 9.65
CA LYS A 57 8.79 4.73 9.88
C LYS A 57 7.38 4.84 10.46
N MET A 58 6.43 4.05 9.97
CA MET A 58 5.08 4.02 10.52
C MET A 58 4.60 2.58 10.51
N HIS A 59 4.17 2.08 11.66
CA HIS A 59 3.68 0.72 11.78
C HIS A 59 2.38 0.57 10.95
N GLY A 60 2.21 -0.59 10.31
CA GLY A 60 1.05 -0.84 9.46
C GLY A 60 -0.29 -0.64 10.16
N LEU A 61 -0.38 -0.97 11.46
CA LEU A 61 -1.60 -0.73 12.22
C LEU A 61 -1.92 0.74 12.39
N GLU A 62 -0.90 1.60 12.48
CA GLU A 62 -1.11 3.05 12.57
C GLU A 62 -1.65 3.63 11.27
N VAL A 63 -1.17 3.13 10.13
CA VAL A 63 -1.71 3.52 8.82
C VAL A 63 -3.18 3.16 8.72
N LEU A 64 -3.54 1.95 9.15
CA LEU A 64 -4.91 1.47 9.13
C LEU A 64 -5.82 2.31 10.04
N LYS A 65 -5.35 2.66 11.23
CA LYS A 65 -6.09 3.52 12.16
C LYS A 65 -6.35 4.90 11.57
N LYS A 66 -5.33 5.49 10.94
CA LYS A 66 -5.47 6.80 10.30
C LYS A 66 -6.46 6.75 9.15
N LEU A 67 -6.41 5.72 8.35
CA LEU A 67 -7.33 5.53 7.24
C LEU A 67 -8.77 5.43 7.74
N ARG A 68 -9.01 4.65 8.78
CA ARG A 68 -10.35 4.51 9.39
C ARG A 68 -10.82 5.80 10.03
N GLY A 69 -9.91 6.57 10.64
CA GLY A 69 -10.24 7.84 11.23
C GLY A 69 -10.65 8.89 10.21
N ARG A 70 -10.20 8.75 8.97
CA ARG A 70 -10.62 9.62 7.87
C ARG A 70 -11.96 9.22 7.24
N GLY A 71 -12.46 8.09 7.63
CA GLY A 71 -13.73 7.61 7.16
C GLY A 71 -13.73 6.86 5.88
#